data_19ae0a6fb0c964633ad12729f2766d69
#
_entry.id   19ae0a6fb0c964633ad12729f2766d69
#
_cell.length_a   1.000
_cell.length_b   1.000
_cell.length_c   1.000
_cell.angle_alpha   90.00
_cell.angle_beta   90.00
_cell.angle_gamma   90.00
#
_symmetry.space_group_name_H-M   'P 1'
#
loop_
_entity.id
_entity.type
_entity.pdbx_description
1 polymer ?
#
loop_
_entity_poly.entity_id
_entity_poly.type
_entity_poly.pdbx_seq_one_letter_code
_entity_poly.pdbx_strand_id
1 'polypeptide(L)'
;MEQQLKTLPLSEIIDHPQNAAIYGDEPGDDLVQSIRENGVINPVVVFYDSSRLCFVCLSGHRRRAAAAAAGLTDVPAIMLADDLGEWQQLRLIVEANRQREKTVEQLARETAILHEVIKAEAAARKKAGKKRDRDLVNHDSQGQEDRRKPSMAEAAATTGLGTRQYAEKAIRVVAKIDELEESGEVAKAEELRQALNTKSVRKAAEMAEQIDEDPEETQEAIVDEYGVPVPEMLRQVWIDAKELEQLMRDISKIKSRIEDLASKPHGRWIDRQHAETLCQDLRSAIKFALPHVECGQCRRDEQKRKSCKLCRARGFVTEQVHKNSSREAKAWIENRLSK
;
A
#
# COMPACT_ATOMS: atom_id res chain seq x y z
N MET A 1 31.50 14.58 -18.65
CA MET A 1 30.53 15.69 -18.81
C MET A 1 31.24 16.98 -18.50
N GLU A 2 31.26 17.93 -19.41
CA GLU A 2 31.75 19.29 -19.11
C GLU A 2 30.81 19.93 -18.10
N GLN A 3 31.36 20.41 -17.00
CA GLN A 3 30.63 21.13 -15.96
C GLN A 3 31.06 22.59 -16.00
N GLN A 4 30.09 23.49 -16.15
CA GLN A 4 30.37 24.92 -16.11
C GLN A 4 29.71 25.55 -14.89
N LEU A 5 30.49 26.24 -14.06
CA LEU A 5 29.95 27.01 -12.94
C LEU A 5 29.51 28.39 -13.47
N LYS A 6 28.25 28.74 -13.23
CA LYS A 6 27.65 30.03 -13.60
C LYS A 6 26.76 30.56 -12.49
N THR A 7 26.52 31.82 -12.43
CA THR A 7 25.46 32.43 -11.64
C THR A 7 24.22 32.58 -12.51
N LEU A 8 23.09 32.03 -12.07
CA LEU A 8 21.85 32.04 -12.82
C LEU A 8 20.73 32.72 -12.03
N PRO A 9 19.85 33.47 -12.71
CA PRO A 9 18.67 34.04 -12.09
C PRO A 9 17.72 32.91 -11.59
N LEU A 10 17.22 33.05 -10.38
CA LEU A 10 16.26 32.09 -9.82
C LEU A 10 14.97 31.96 -10.66
N SER A 11 14.59 33.03 -11.32
CA SER A 11 13.43 33.09 -12.21
C SER A 11 13.55 32.21 -13.47
N GLU A 12 14.77 31.83 -13.85
CA GLU A 12 15.04 30.98 -15.01
C GLU A 12 15.20 29.50 -14.62
N ILE A 13 15.17 29.19 -13.29
CA ILE A 13 15.35 27.82 -12.77
C ILE A 13 14.04 27.29 -12.26
N ILE A 14 13.56 26.19 -12.83
CA ILE A 14 12.41 25.43 -12.34
C ILE A 14 12.88 24.15 -11.66
N ASP A 15 12.07 23.63 -10.73
CA ASP A 15 12.33 22.35 -10.08
C ASP A 15 11.92 21.19 -10.99
N HIS A 16 12.67 20.10 -10.92
CA HIS A 16 12.27 18.85 -11.56
C HIS A 16 11.07 18.25 -10.80
N PRO A 17 9.94 17.95 -11.46
CA PRO A 17 8.70 17.52 -10.79
C PRO A 17 8.86 16.27 -9.93
N GLN A 18 9.68 15.33 -10.35
CA GLN A 18 9.92 14.09 -9.60
C GLN A 18 10.69 14.32 -8.29
N ASN A 19 11.45 15.41 -8.16
CA ASN A 19 12.13 15.68 -6.90
C ASN A 19 11.15 16.00 -5.76
N ALA A 20 10.16 16.83 -6.04
CA ALA A 20 9.11 17.18 -5.08
C ALA A 20 8.32 15.95 -4.65
N ALA A 21 7.95 15.11 -5.62
CA ALA A 21 7.22 13.87 -5.38
C ALA A 21 7.98 12.86 -4.49
N ILE A 22 9.32 12.85 -4.53
CA ILE A 22 10.13 11.92 -3.72
C ILE A 22 10.48 12.51 -2.36
N TYR A 23 10.95 13.78 -2.34
CA TYR A 23 11.65 14.35 -1.18
C TYR A 23 10.91 15.50 -0.50
N GLY A 24 9.82 16.01 -1.09
CA GLY A 24 9.17 17.25 -0.69
C GLY A 24 9.97 18.49 -1.08
N ASP A 25 9.36 19.68 -0.95
CA ASP A 25 9.89 20.96 -1.43
C ASP A 25 10.35 21.90 -0.33
N GLU A 26 9.99 21.64 0.93
CA GLU A 26 10.24 22.56 2.03
C GLU A 26 11.72 22.70 2.35
N PRO A 27 12.28 23.93 2.30
CA PRO A 27 13.70 24.16 2.55
C PRO A 27 14.10 23.99 4.02
N GLY A 28 13.18 24.21 4.97
CA GLY A 28 13.44 24.32 6.39
C GLY A 28 14.01 25.69 6.79
N ASP A 29 13.57 26.22 7.92
CA ASP A 29 13.90 27.57 8.39
C ASP A 29 15.41 27.76 8.63
N ASP A 30 16.08 26.75 9.17
CA ASP A 30 17.54 26.76 9.42
C ASP A 30 18.33 26.99 8.14
N LEU A 31 17.93 26.34 7.02
CA LEU A 31 18.58 26.48 5.73
C LEU A 31 18.32 27.88 5.15
N VAL A 32 17.08 28.38 5.28
CA VAL A 32 16.73 29.75 4.85
C VAL A 32 17.56 30.78 5.58
N GLN A 33 17.69 30.65 6.90
CA GLN A 33 18.50 31.56 7.71
C GLN A 33 19.99 31.50 7.34
N SER A 34 20.54 30.29 7.18
CA SER A 34 21.93 30.11 6.76
C SER A 34 22.21 30.74 5.41
N ILE A 35 21.29 30.58 4.43
CA ILE A 35 21.46 31.18 3.10
C ILE A 35 21.30 32.70 3.13
N ARG A 36 20.45 33.22 4.02
CA ARG A 36 20.33 34.68 4.19
C ARG A 36 21.62 35.32 4.70
N GLU A 37 22.34 34.62 5.57
CA GLU A 37 23.57 35.10 6.18
C GLU A 37 24.81 34.90 5.28
N ASN A 38 24.88 33.75 4.61
CA ASN A 38 26.10 33.30 3.94
C ASN A 38 25.98 33.16 2.40
N GLY A 39 24.78 33.36 1.85
CA GLY A 39 24.48 33.00 0.47
C GLY A 39 24.45 31.48 0.22
N VAL A 40 24.32 31.12 -1.04
CA VAL A 40 24.36 29.71 -1.46
C VAL A 40 25.81 29.28 -1.68
N ILE A 41 26.41 28.62 -0.69
CA ILE A 41 27.81 28.17 -0.73
C ILE A 41 27.99 27.01 -1.71
N ASN A 42 27.13 26.01 -1.67
CA ASN A 42 27.18 24.87 -2.56
C ASN A 42 26.25 25.09 -3.77
N PRO A 43 26.77 25.13 -5.01
CA PRO A 43 25.96 25.38 -6.19
C PRO A 43 24.82 24.39 -6.37
N VAL A 44 23.72 24.82 -6.97
CA VAL A 44 22.69 23.93 -7.49
C VAL A 44 23.18 23.28 -8.78
N VAL A 45 22.66 22.09 -9.13
CA VAL A 45 22.99 21.41 -10.38
C VAL A 45 21.79 21.49 -11.30
N VAL A 46 21.98 22.03 -12.50
CA VAL A 46 20.93 22.26 -13.48
C VAL A 46 21.35 21.78 -14.87
N PHE A 47 20.37 21.52 -15.74
CA PHE A 47 20.58 21.40 -17.18
C PHE A 47 19.63 22.36 -17.90
N TYR A 48 19.95 22.74 -19.13
CA TYR A 48 19.08 23.56 -19.94
C TYR A 48 18.12 22.70 -20.76
N ASP A 49 16.81 22.89 -20.54
CA ASP A 49 15.75 22.25 -21.31
C ASP A 49 15.38 23.17 -22.50
N SER A 50 15.84 22.79 -23.68
CA SER A 50 15.58 23.58 -24.90
C SER A 50 14.11 23.59 -25.31
N SER A 51 13.31 22.60 -24.87
CA SER A 51 11.87 22.52 -25.15
C SER A 51 11.08 23.51 -24.31
N ARG A 52 11.53 23.77 -23.08
CA ARG A 52 10.88 24.67 -22.11
C ARG A 52 11.56 26.04 -22.02
N LEU A 53 12.71 26.19 -22.66
CA LEU A 53 13.54 27.44 -22.66
C LEU A 53 13.89 27.87 -21.22
N CYS A 54 14.18 26.95 -20.33
CA CYS A 54 14.53 27.21 -18.93
C CYS A 54 15.54 26.19 -18.39
N PHE A 55 16.13 26.53 -17.25
CA PHE A 55 16.98 25.59 -16.50
C PHE A 55 16.15 24.73 -15.58
N VAL A 56 16.39 23.41 -15.59
CA VAL A 56 15.75 22.45 -14.70
C VAL A 56 16.74 22.03 -13.62
N CYS A 57 16.37 22.21 -12.37
CA CYS A 57 17.17 21.81 -11.21
C CYS A 57 17.12 20.29 -11.03
N LEU A 58 18.28 19.64 -11.01
CA LEU A 58 18.44 18.20 -10.73
C LEU A 58 18.94 17.92 -9.31
N SER A 59 19.69 18.89 -8.74
CA SER A 59 20.18 18.78 -7.35
C SER A 59 20.22 20.16 -6.70
N GLY A 60 19.82 20.22 -5.44
CA GLY A 60 19.80 21.44 -4.65
C GLY A 60 18.46 22.17 -4.62
N HIS A 61 17.34 21.49 -4.90
CA HIS A 61 15.99 22.03 -4.84
C HIS A 61 15.71 22.80 -3.54
N ARG A 62 16.05 22.22 -2.37
CA ARG A 62 15.93 22.92 -1.08
C ARG A 62 16.77 24.19 -0.99
N ARG A 63 17.99 24.20 -1.58
CA ARG A 63 18.85 25.38 -1.61
C ARG A 63 18.27 26.47 -2.51
N ARG A 64 17.72 26.07 -3.66
CA ARG A 64 17.01 27.00 -4.57
C ARG A 64 15.78 27.58 -3.89
N ALA A 65 14.94 26.76 -3.26
CA ALA A 65 13.75 27.20 -2.52
C ALA A 65 14.13 28.12 -1.35
N ALA A 66 15.18 27.76 -0.58
CA ALA A 66 15.68 28.58 0.51
C ALA A 66 16.28 29.91 0.05
N ALA A 67 16.96 29.94 -1.11
CA ALA A 67 17.48 31.17 -1.72
C ALA A 67 16.34 32.14 -2.12
N ALA A 68 15.26 31.59 -2.68
CA ALA A 68 14.06 32.37 -2.99
C ALA A 68 13.40 32.92 -1.71
N ALA A 69 13.24 32.10 -0.67
CA ALA A 69 12.69 32.50 0.61
C ALA A 69 13.61 33.51 1.36
N ALA A 70 14.92 33.44 1.16
CA ALA A 70 15.87 34.39 1.70
C ALA A 70 15.90 35.75 0.93
N GLY A 71 15.22 35.83 -0.24
CA GLY A 71 15.15 37.04 -1.06
C GLY A 71 16.31 37.22 -2.04
N LEU A 72 17.06 36.16 -2.34
CA LEU A 72 18.11 36.21 -3.37
C LEU A 72 17.48 36.21 -4.76
N THR A 73 18.11 36.91 -5.71
CA THR A 73 17.70 36.95 -7.12
C THR A 73 18.42 35.90 -7.96
N ASP A 74 19.63 35.54 -7.54
CA ASP A 74 20.54 34.70 -8.30
C ASP A 74 21.16 33.61 -7.42
N VAL A 75 21.55 32.50 -8.02
CA VAL A 75 22.24 31.41 -7.33
C VAL A 75 23.39 30.86 -8.15
N PRO A 76 24.49 30.39 -7.49
CA PRO A 76 25.53 29.66 -8.18
C PRO A 76 25.00 28.30 -8.65
N ALA A 77 25.21 27.99 -9.91
CA ALA A 77 24.74 26.78 -10.56
C ALA A 77 25.85 26.07 -11.35
N ILE A 78 25.91 24.76 -11.24
CA ILE A 78 26.70 23.91 -12.12
C ILE A 78 25.79 23.47 -13.26
N MET A 79 26.12 23.89 -14.47
CA MET A 79 25.42 23.45 -15.66
C MET A 79 25.98 22.11 -16.13
N LEU A 80 25.11 21.16 -16.33
CA LEU A 80 25.41 19.91 -17.03
C LEU A 80 25.23 20.10 -18.54
N ALA A 81 25.76 19.18 -19.32
CA ALA A 81 25.56 19.17 -20.76
C ALA A 81 24.09 19.18 -21.14
N ASP A 82 23.74 19.91 -22.20
CA ASP A 82 22.40 19.93 -22.76
C ASP A 82 21.97 18.56 -23.25
N ASP A 83 20.66 18.33 -23.43
CA ASP A 83 20.07 17.10 -23.94
C ASP A 83 20.17 15.84 -23.02
N LEU A 84 19.96 16.02 -21.74
CA LEU A 84 19.76 14.89 -20.84
C LEU A 84 18.41 14.22 -21.08
N GLY A 85 18.43 12.94 -21.47
CA GLY A 85 17.21 12.14 -21.56
C GLY A 85 16.55 11.99 -20.19
N GLU A 86 15.22 11.79 -20.17
CA GLU A 86 14.42 11.68 -18.94
C GLU A 86 15.01 10.70 -17.91
N TRP A 87 15.42 9.53 -18.34
CA TRP A 87 16.01 8.51 -17.46
C TRP A 87 17.37 8.92 -16.87
N GLN A 88 18.14 9.71 -17.62
CA GLN A 88 19.40 10.27 -17.12
C GLN A 88 19.16 11.33 -16.04
N GLN A 89 18.13 12.18 -16.23
CA GLN A 89 17.71 13.17 -15.25
C GLN A 89 17.29 12.48 -13.94
N LEU A 90 16.43 11.48 -14.02
CA LEU A 90 15.95 10.73 -12.86
C LEU A 90 17.09 10.02 -12.11
N ARG A 91 18.02 9.43 -12.83
CA ARG A 91 19.20 8.81 -12.24
C ARG A 91 20.06 9.81 -11.49
N LEU A 92 20.27 11.00 -12.06
CA LEU A 92 21.04 12.06 -11.40
C LEU A 92 20.36 12.57 -10.13
N ILE A 93 19.03 12.70 -10.13
CA ILE A 93 18.26 13.07 -8.93
C ILE A 93 18.45 12.06 -7.81
N VAL A 94 18.33 10.76 -8.10
CA VAL A 94 18.52 9.69 -7.11
C VAL A 94 19.97 9.69 -6.59
N GLU A 95 20.96 9.76 -7.48
CA GLU A 95 22.38 9.74 -7.11
C GLU A 95 22.80 10.97 -6.28
N ALA A 96 22.27 12.15 -6.61
CA ALA A 96 22.53 13.38 -5.85
C ALA A 96 21.99 13.34 -4.41
N ASN A 97 20.99 12.49 -4.15
CA ASN A 97 20.39 12.30 -2.82
C ASN A 97 20.86 11.01 -2.11
N ARG A 98 21.88 10.32 -2.65
CA ARG A 98 22.31 9.02 -2.15
C ARG A 98 22.73 9.02 -0.67
N GLN A 99 23.38 10.09 -0.22
CA GLN A 99 23.89 10.21 1.15
C GLN A 99 22.88 10.88 2.12
N ARG A 100 21.69 11.23 1.65
CA ARG A 100 20.66 11.84 2.49
C ARG A 100 20.02 10.77 3.37
N GLU A 101 19.77 11.09 4.64
CA GLU A 101 18.84 10.30 5.47
C GLU A 101 17.44 10.37 4.86
N LYS A 102 16.83 9.21 4.66
CA LYS A 102 15.56 9.06 3.94
C LYS A 102 14.57 8.27 4.76
N THR A 103 13.31 8.65 4.64
CA THR A 103 12.20 7.84 5.16
C THR A 103 11.99 6.59 4.29
N VAL A 104 11.26 5.60 4.81
CA VAL A 104 10.90 4.39 4.06
C VAL A 104 10.07 4.74 2.83
N GLU A 105 9.19 5.73 2.91
CA GLU A 105 8.44 6.27 1.78
C GLU A 105 9.36 6.81 0.68
N GLN A 106 10.31 7.66 1.05
CA GLN A 106 11.27 8.23 0.09
C GLN A 106 12.11 7.15 -0.59
N LEU A 107 12.57 6.15 0.16
CA LEU A 107 13.29 5.00 -0.40
C LEU A 107 12.41 4.18 -1.34
N ALA A 108 11.12 4.01 -1.03
CA ALA A 108 10.18 3.30 -1.89
C ALA A 108 9.93 4.05 -3.21
N ARG A 109 9.75 5.38 -3.16
CA ARG A 109 9.61 6.24 -4.34
C ARG A 109 10.87 6.20 -5.22
N GLU A 110 12.07 6.33 -4.63
CA GLU A 110 13.33 6.18 -5.35
C GLU A 110 13.47 4.79 -6.01
N THR A 111 13.10 3.73 -5.28
CA THR A 111 13.20 2.36 -5.79
C THR A 111 12.28 2.15 -6.99
N ALA A 112 11.07 2.67 -6.95
CA ALA A 112 10.13 2.62 -8.06
C ALA A 112 10.69 3.31 -9.31
N ILE A 113 11.22 4.52 -9.15
CA ILE A 113 11.84 5.29 -10.25
C ILE A 113 13.06 4.57 -10.79
N LEU A 114 13.97 4.13 -9.93
CA LEU A 114 15.19 3.44 -10.36
C LEU A 114 14.89 2.14 -11.08
N HIS A 115 13.84 1.42 -10.66
CA HIS A 115 13.39 0.22 -11.37
C HIS A 115 12.93 0.53 -12.81
N GLU A 116 12.21 1.62 -13.04
CA GLU A 116 11.82 2.04 -14.39
C GLU A 116 13.04 2.50 -15.22
N VAL A 117 13.99 3.21 -14.62
CA VAL A 117 15.26 3.58 -15.26
C VAL A 117 16.02 2.32 -15.73
N ILE A 118 16.18 1.33 -14.86
CA ILE A 118 16.87 0.07 -15.18
C ILE A 118 16.15 -0.66 -16.32
N LYS A 119 14.82 -0.69 -16.32
CA LYS A 119 14.02 -1.26 -17.41
C LYS A 119 14.23 -0.54 -18.73
N ALA A 120 14.21 0.80 -18.72
CA ALA A 120 14.41 1.61 -19.91
C ALA A 120 15.81 1.40 -20.50
N GLU A 121 16.84 1.40 -19.67
CA GLU A 121 18.24 1.13 -20.08
C GLU A 121 18.38 -0.29 -20.67
N ALA A 122 17.74 -1.30 -20.08
CA ALA A 122 17.75 -2.66 -20.59
C ALA A 122 17.02 -2.77 -21.95
N ALA A 123 15.91 -2.04 -22.12
CA ALA A 123 15.20 -1.98 -23.40
C ALA A 123 16.04 -1.26 -24.49
N ALA A 124 16.73 -0.19 -24.15
CA ALA A 124 17.63 0.53 -25.05
C ALA A 124 18.81 -0.38 -25.50
N ARG A 125 19.45 -1.08 -24.54
CA ARG A 125 20.51 -2.06 -24.85
C ARG A 125 20.03 -3.18 -25.78
N LYS A 126 18.83 -3.72 -25.58
CA LYS A 126 18.23 -4.72 -26.47
C LYS A 126 17.98 -4.19 -27.89
N LYS A 127 17.54 -2.93 -28.02
CA LYS A 127 17.36 -2.29 -29.34
C LYS A 127 18.69 -2.08 -30.06
N ALA A 128 19.72 -1.68 -29.33
CA ALA A 128 21.08 -1.48 -29.85
C ALA A 128 21.73 -2.83 -30.27
N GLY A 129 21.59 -3.90 -29.45
CA GLY A 129 22.09 -5.23 -29.74
C GLY A 129 21.43 -5.85 -30.98
N LYS A 130 20.12 -5.70 -31.15
CA LYS A 130 19.41 -6.16 -32.35
C LYS A 130 19.86 -5.46 -33.66
N LYS A 131 20.39 -4.25 -33.61
CA LYS A 131 21.00 -3.58 -34.77
C LYS A 131 22.35 -4.15 -35.14
N ARG A 132 23.16 -4.59 -34.16
CA ARG A 132 24.48 -5.19 -34.39
C ARG A 132 24.40 -6.61 -34.95
N ASP A 133 23.44 -7.45 -34.54
CA ASP A 133 23.28 -8.83 -35.00
C ASP A 133 22.79 -8.96 -36.44
N ARG A 134 22.37 -7.86 -37.09
CA ARG A 134 22.00 -7.90 -38.53
C ARG A 134 23.19 -7.78 -39.48
N ASP A 135 24.34 -7.29 -38.96
CA ASP A 135 25.50 -6.98 -39.82
C ASP A 135 26.73 -7.88 -39.59
N LEU A 136 26.70 -8.77 -38.57
CA LEU A 136 27.84 -9.64 -38.29
C LEU A 136 27.39 -11.03 -37.81
N VAL A 137 27.34 -11.95 -38.77
CA VAL A 137 27.46 -13.39 -38.51
C VAL A 137 28.95 -13.70 -38.32
N ASN A 138 29.41 -13.82 -37.10
CA ASN A 138 30.50 -14.73 -36.73
C ASN A 138 30.63 -14.92 -35.21
N HIS A 139 30.85 -16.16 -34.85
CA HIS A 139 31.24 -16.77 -33.61
C HIS A 139 32.07 -15.90 -32.67
N ASP A 140 31.66 -15.69 -31.38
CA ASP A 140 32.41 -16.31 -30.29
C ASP A 140 31.66 -16.23 -28.95
N SER A 141 31.79 -17.28 -28.17
CA SER A 141 31.14 -17.55 -26.90
C SER A 141 31.86 -16.83 -25.76
N GLN A 142 31.49 -15.61 -25.43
CA GLN A 142 31.81 -14.97 -24.14
C GLN A 142 30.83 -13.80 -23.94
N GLY A 143 29.74 -14.01 -23.22
CA GLY A 143 28.76 -12.95 -22.92
C GLY A 143 27.52 -13.47 -22.19
N GLN A 144 27.69 -14.31 -21.15
CA GLN A 144 26.56 -14.85 -20.39
C GLN A 144 26.06 -13.91 -19.26
N GLU A 145 26.66 -12.74 -19.06
CA GLU A 145 26.28 -11.85 -17.95
C GLU A 145 25.12 -10.88 -18.25
N ASP A 146 24.75 -10.65 -19.48
CA ASP A 146 23.85 -9.54 -19.86
C ASP A 146 22.40 -9.98 -20.16
N ARG A 147 21.98 -11.19 -19.78
CA ARG A 147 20.61 -11.70 -19.99
C ARG A 147 19.71 -11.60 -18.75
N ARG A 148 20.13 -10.98 -17.69
CA ARG A 148 19.30 -10.80 -16.50
C ARG A 148 18.19 -9.80 -16.82
N LYS A 149 16.95 -10.19 -16.57
CA LYS A 149 15.80 -9.25 -16.62
C LYS A 149 16.06 -8.15 -15.61
N PRO A 150 15.84 -6.86 -15.96
CA PRO A 150 15.92 -5.78 -14.99
C PRO A 150 15.04 -6.15 -13.80
N SER A 151 15.62 -6.18 -12.61
CA SER A 151 14.94 -6.72 -11.45
C SER A 151 14.69 -5.64 -10.41
N MET A 152 13.52 -5.67 -9.80
CA MET A 152 13.20 -4.90 -8.61
C MET A 152 14.24 -5.13 -7.50
N ALA A 153 14.85 -6.30 -7.44
CA ALA A 153 15.92 -6.62 -6.48
C ALA A 153 17.15 -5.74 -6.67
N GLU A 154 17.53 -5.42 -7.92
CA GLU A 154 18.66 -4.53 -8.22
C GLU A 154 18.36 -3.09 -7.77
N ALA A 155 17.16 -2.59 -8.09
CA ALA A 155 16.72 -1.28 -7.65
C ALA A 155 16.67 -1.16 -6.11
N ALA A 156 16.08 -2.15 -5.44
CA ALA A 156 15.98 -2.20 -3.98
C ALA A 156 17.36 -2.29 -3.29
N ALA A 157 18.30 -3.05 -3.85
CA ALA A 157 19.67 -3.12 -3.35
C ALA A 157 20.41 -1.79 -3.52
N THR A 158 20.20 -1.09 -4.63
CA THR A 158 20.86 0.19 -4.93
C THR A 158 20.37 1.31 -3.99
N THR A 159 19.08 1.35 -3.68
CA THR A 159 18.49 2.34 -2.77
C THR A 159 18.66 1.99 -1.30
N GLY A 160 18.98 0.73 -0.99
CA GLY A 160 19.07 0.23 0.39
C GLY A 160 17.71 -0.09 1.01
N LEU A 161 16.62 -0.16 0.22
CA LEU A 161 15.28 -0.47 0.74
C LEU A 161 15.14 -1.92 1.23
N GLY A 162 16.11 -2.80 0.94
CA GLY A 162 16.12 -4.18 1.41
C GLY A 162 15.80 -5.22 0.34
N THR A 163 14.96 -6.21 0.66
CA THR A 163 14.65 -7.29 -0.29
C THR A 163 13.63 -6.85 -1.34
N ARG A 164 13.61 -7.59 -2.49
CA ARG A 164 12.60 -7.38 -3.54
C ARG A 164 11.16 -7.36 -2.98
N GLN A 165 10.81 -8.34 -2.15
CA GLN A 165 9.46 -8.46 -1.59
C GLN A 165 9.11 -7.29 -0.66
N TYR A 166 10.10 -6.82 0.10
CA TYR A 166 9.94 -5.67 0.97
C TYR A 166 9.71 -4.39 0.15
N ALA A 167 10.50 -4.20 -0.92
CA ALA A 167 10.37 -3.06 -1.82
C ALA A 167 9.02 -3.06 -2.56
N GLU A 168 8.59 -4.21 -3.10
CA GLU A 168 7.30 -4.33 -3.78
C GLU A 168 6.12 -4.00 -2.84
N LYS A 169 6.20 -4.38 -1.55
CA LYS A 169 5.18 -4.00 -0.55
C LYS A 169 5.22 -2.51 -0.23
N ALA A 170 6.41 -1.96 0.00
CA ALA A 170 6.55 -0.53 0.31
C ALA A 170 6.03 0.34 -0.84
N ILE A 171 6.34 0.00 -2.08
CA ILE A 171 5.87 0.71 -3.28
C ILE A 171 4.34 0.65 -3.39
N ARG A 172 3.72 -0.50 -3.09
CA ARG A 172 2.24 -0.62 -3.08
C ARG A 172 1.61 0.30 -2.03
N VAL A 173 2.19 0.36 -0.83
CA VAL A 173 1.70 1.26 0.23
C VAL A 173 1.81 2.71 -0.20
N VAL A 174 2.92 3.11 -0.83
CA VAL A 174 3.09 4.47 -1.35
C VAL A 174 2.06 4.79 -2.43
N ALA A 175 1.80 3.88 -3.36
CA ALA A 175 0.76 4.07 -4.38
C ALA A 175 -0.64 4.26 -3.75
N LYS A 176 -0.93 3.56 -2.64
CA LYS A 176 -2.19 3.75 -1.92
C LYS A 176 -2.25 5.09 -1.18
N ILE A 177 -1.12 5.56 -0.63
CA ILE A 177 -1.04 6.91 -0.05
C ILE A 177 -1.37 7.97 -1.11
N ASP A 178 -0.77 7.86 -2.30
CA ASP A 178 -1.00 8.79 -3.40
C ASP A 178 -2.47 8.78 -3.86
N GLU A 179 -3.10 7.60 -3.97
CA GLU A 179 -4.52 7.43 -4.29
C GLU A 179 -5.43 8.10 -3.26
N LEU A 180 -5.14 7.93 -1.96
CA LEU A 180 -5.90 8.55 -0.87
C LEU A 180 -5.75 10.08 -0.86
N GLU A 181 -4.58 10.60 -1.21
CA GLU A 181 -4.38 12.05 -1.35
C GLU A 181 -5.17 12.62 -2.54
N GLU A 182 -5.16 11.92 -3.68
CA GLU A 182 -5.91 12.32 -4.87
C GLU A 182 -7.44 12.27 -4.64
N SER A 183 -7.92 11.31 -3.84
CA SER A 183 -9.35 11.21 -3.46
C SER A 183 -9.76 12.19 -2.38
N GLY A 184 -8.81 12.93 -1.76
CA GLY A 184 -9.07 13.89 -0.69
C GLY A 184 -9.12 13.28 0.71
N GLU A 185 -8.82 11.99 0.87
CA GLU A 185 -8.79 11.28 2.15
C GLU A 185 -7.46 11.48 2.91
N VAL A 186 -7.05 12.74 3.04
CA VAL A 186 -5.74 13.15 3.56
C VAL A 186 -5.43 12.56 4.95
N ALA A 187 -6.44 12.41 5.81
CA ALA A 187 -6.25 11.84 7.15
C ALA A 187 -5.82 10.37 7.10
N LYS A 188 -6.45 9.56 6.24
CA LYS A 188 -6.09 8.14 6.05
C LYS A 188 -4.71 8.00 5.39
N ALA A 189 -4.41 8.86 4.40
CA ALA A 189 -3.10 8.92 3.76
C ALA A 189 -2.00 9.19 4.77
N GLU A 190 -2.20 10.15 5.67
CA GLU A 190 -1.20 10.51 6.69
C GLU A 190 -1.02 9.41 7.74
N GLU A 191 -2.10 8.74 8.16
CA GLU A 191 -2.01 7.59 9.07
C GLU A 191 -1.21 6.44 8.45
N LEU A 192 -1.46 6.16 7.17
CA LEU A 192 -0.76 5.12 6.41
C LEU A 192 0.72 5.48 6.21
N ARG A 193 1.02 6.75 5.91
CA ARG A 193 2.39 7.30 5.81
C ARG A 193 3.14 7.16 7.13
N GLN A 194 2.50 7.53 8.23
CA GLN A 194 3.09 7.38 9.55
C GLN A 194 3.36 5.90 9.88
N ALA A 195 2.43 5.00 9.57
CA ALA A 195 2.64 3.57 9.77
C ALA A 195 3.81 3.03 8.95
N LEU A 196 3.95 3.45 7.69
CA LEU A 196 5.04 3.07 6.80
C LEU A 196 6.41 3.51 7.34
N ASN A 197 6.50 4.76 7.81
CA ASN A 197 7.78 5.37 8.21
C ASN A 197 8.20 5.03 9.66
N THR A 198 7.25 4.67 10.57
CA THR A 198 7.56 4.47 11.99
C THR A 198 7.36 3.05 12.50
N LYS A 199 6.40 2.29 11.95
CA LYS A 199 6.05 0.95 12.47
C LYS A 199 6.73 -0.16 11.68
N SER A 200 6.22 -0.48 10.51
CA SER A 200 6.84 -1.43 9.56
C SER A 200 6.08 -1.43 8.23
N VAL A 201 6.79 -1.75 7.15
CA VAL A 201 6.17 -1.92 5.82
C VAL A 201 5.09 -3.01 5.81
N ARG A 202 5.29 -4.09 6.59
CA ARG A 202 4.28 -5.16 6.70
C ARG A 202 2.98 -4.63 7.30
N LYS A 203 3.07 -3.90 8.42
CA LYS A 203 1.90 -3.34 9.10
C LYS A 203 1.20 -2.28 8.24
N ALA A 204 1.97 -1.43 7.56
CA ALA A 204 1.41 -0.46 6.63
C ALA A 204 0.72 -1.14 5.43
N ALA A 205 1.26 -2.25 4.92
CA ALA A 205 0.61 -3.02 3.86
C ALA A 205 -0.70 -3.68 4.33
N GLU A 206 -0.73 -4.24 5.55
CA GLU A 206 -1.96 -4.78 6.16
C GLU A 206 -3.02 -3.68 6.34
N MET A 207 -2.62 -2.46 6.74
CA MET A 207 -3.54 -1.30 6.84
C MET A 207 -4.03 -0.84 5.46
N ALA A 208 -3.17 -0.81 4.44
CA ALA A 208 -3.57 -0.47 3.08
C ALA A 208 -4.60 -1.46 2.51
N GLU A 209 -4.39 -2.77 2.75
CA GLU A 209 -5.35 -3.81 2.38
C GLU A 209 -6.70 -3.63 3.10
N GLN A 210 -6.70 -3.24 4.38
CA GLN A 210 -7.92 -2.95 5.13
C GLN A 210 -8.67 -1.71 4.61
N ILE A 211 -7.96 -0.69 4.12
CA ILE A 211 -8.57 0.49 3.50
C ILE A 211 -9.25 0.11 2.18
N ASP A 212 -8.64 -0.79 1.39
CA ASP A 212 -9.24 -1.31 0.15
C ASP A 212 -10.46 -2.20 0.43
N GLU A 213 -10.48 -2.84 1.62
CA GLU A 213 -11.62 -3.63 2.09
C GLU A 213 -12.70 -2.79 2.79
N ASP A 214 -12.54 -1.45 2.84
CA ASP A 214 -13.50 -0.53 3.50
C ASP A 214 -14.88 -0.64 2.82
N PRO A 215 -15.95 -0.98 3.59
CA PRO A 215 -17.21 -1.48 3.04
C PRO A 215 -18.10 -0.43 2.36
N GLU A 216 -17.62 0.79 2.10
CA GLU A 216 -18.41 1.80 1.41
C GLU A 216 -18.46 1.66 -0.13
N GLU A 217 -17.51 0.96 -0.78
CA GLU A 217 -17.49 0.81 -2.25
C GLU A 217 -17.98 -0.53 -2.80
N THR A 218 -18.04 -1.58 -2.01
CA THR A 218 -18.74 -2.81 -2.39
C THR A 218 -19.97 -2.95 -1.51
N GLN A 219 -21.05 -2.23 -1.84
CA GLN A 219 -22.39 -2.60 -1.47
C GLN A 219 -22.80 -3.91 -2.17
N GLU A 220 -22.02 -4.95 -2.03
CA GLU A 220 -22.57 -6.29 -2.17
C GLU A 220 -23.65 -6.41 -1.10
N ALA A 221 -24.87 -6.55 -1.57
CA ALA A 221 -26.01 -6.71 -0.69
C ALA A 221 -25.68 -7.85 0.28
N ILE A 222 -25.52 -7.53 1.58
CA ILE A 222 -25.34 -8.58 2.59
C ILE A 222 -26.59 -9.43 2.53
N VAL A 223 -26.41 -10.69 2.18
CA VAL A 223 -27.51 -11.66 2.03
C VAL A 223 -27.50 -12.67 3.17
N ASP A 224 -28.67 -13.19 3.50
CA ASP A 224 -28.80 -14.29 4.44
C ASP A 224 -28.46 -15.64 3.77
N GLU A 225 -28.56 -16.74 4.51
CA GLU A 225 -28.25 -18.11 4.04
C GLU A 225 -29.04 -18.51 2.79
N TYR A 226 -30.16 -17.87 2.51
CA TYR A 226 -30.98 -18.11 1.32
C TYR A 226 -30.73 -17.10 0.19
N GLY A 227 -29.71 -16.26 0.30
CA GLY A 227 -29.38 -15.23 -0.71
C GLY A 227 -30.32 -14.04 -0.70
N VAL A 228 -31.12 -13.82 0.37
CA VAL A 228 -32.03 -12.70 0.49
C VAL A 228 -31.33 -11.52 1.15
N PRO A 229 -31.44 -10.28 0.60
CA PRO A 229 -30.84 -9.11 1.20
C PRO A 229 -31.29 -8.89 2.65
N VAL A 230 -30.32 -8.75 3.55
CA VAL A 230 -30.53 -8.48 4.97
C VAL A 230 -31.00 -7.04 5.14
N PRO A 231 -32.07 -6.78 5.94
CA PRO A 231 -32.50 -5.42 6.24
C PRO A 231 -31.39 -4.58 6.89
N GLU A 232 -31.38 -3.28 6.62
CA GLU A 232 -30.38 -2.34 7.15
C GLU A 232 -30.22 -2.46 8.67
N MET A 233 -31.35 -2.55 9.41
CA MET A 233 -31.35 -2.69 10.86
C MET A 233 -30.65 -3.94 11.41
N LEU A 234 -30.38 -4.95 10.57
CA LEU A 234 -29.70 -6.19 10.93
C LEU A 234 -28.34 -6.33 10.27
N ARG A 235 -27.98 -5.39 9.38
CA ARG A 235 -26.74 -5.43 8.58
C ARG A 235 -25.51 -5.57 9.44
N GLN A 236 -25.39 -4.79 10.51
CA GLN A 236 -24.26 -4.85 11.44
C GLN A 236 -24.11 -6.23 12.08
N VAL A 237 -25.20 -6.89 12.40
CA VAL A 237 -25.17 -8.24 12.99
C VAL A 237 -24.55 -9.27 12.03
N TRP A 238 -24.80 -9.15 10.72
CA TRP A 238 -24.19 -10.01 9.71
C TRP A 238 -22.71 -9.68 9.45
N ILE A 239 -22.32 -8.39 9.61
CA ILE A 239 -20.92 -7.98 9.57
C ILE A 239 -20.17 -8.61 10.75
N ASP A 240 -20.67 -8.43 11.96
CA ASP A 240 -20.06 -9.00 13.18
C ASP A 240 -20.01 -10.54 13.14
N ALA A 241 -20.96 -11.17 12.43
CA ALA A 241 -20.99 -12.62 12.26
C ALA A 241 -19.77 -13.14 11.48
N LYS A 242 -19.21 -12.38 10.55
CA LYS A 242 -17.99 -12.76 9.82
C LYS A 242 -16.80 -12.90 10.78
N GLU A 243 -16.69 -12.04 11.79
CA GLU A 243 -15.65 -12.16 12.82
C GLU A 243 -15.83 -13.42 13.66
N LEU A 244 -17.09 -13.75 14.05
CA LEU A 244 -17.41 -14.98 14.77
C LEU A 244 -17.07 -16.23 13.95
N GLU A 245 -17.31 -16.21 12.65
CA GLU A 245 -16.90 -17.30 11.75
C GLU A 245 -15.38 -17.42 11.67
N GLN A 246 -14.66 -16.31 11.65
CA GLN A 246 -13.20 -16.33 11.70
C GLN A 246 -12.69 -16.94 13.00
N LEU A 247 -13.28 -16.59 14.14
CA LEU A 247 -12.97 -17.21 15.43
C LEU A 247 -13.20 -18.72 15.43
N MET A 248 -14.26 -19.21 14.79
CA MET A 248 -14.49 -20.65 14.63
C MET A 248 -13.38 -21.34 13.83
N ARG A 249 -12.89 -20.70 12.77
CA ARG A 249 -11.74 -21.20 12.00
C ARG A 249 -10.47 -21.24 12.84
N ASP A 250 -10.23 -20.24 13.65
CA ASP A 250 -9.04 -20.14 14.50
C ASP A 250 -9.07 -21.16 15.67
N ILE A 251 -10.25 -21.40 16.27
CA ILE A 251 -10.43 -22.49 17.25
C ILE A 251 -10.09 -23.85 16.61
N SER A 252 -10.44 -24.07 15.35
CA SER A 252 -10.09 -25.30 14.64
C SER A 252 -8.58 -25.45 14.43
N LYS A 253 -7.89 -24.36 14.10
CA LYS A 253 -6.42 -24.33 14.00
C LYS A 253 -5.76 -24.59 15.36
N ILE A 254 -6.28 -23.98 16.43
CA ILE A 254 -5.81 -24.18 17.79
C ILE A 254 -5.96 -25.66 18.18
N LYS A 255 -7.12 -26.30 17.93
CA LYS A 255 -7.33 -27.70 18.16
C LYS A 255 -6.27 -28.59 17.49
N SER A 256 -6.06 -28.39 16.17
CA SER A 256 -5.05 -29.14 15.40
C SER A 256 -3.63 -28.93 15.95
N ARG A 257 -3.31 -27.71 16.40
CA ARG A 257 -1.99 -27.41 16.97
C ARG A 257 -1.80 -28.07 18.36
N ILE A 258 -2.85 -28.15 19.17
CA ILE A 258 -2.82 -28.88 20.47
C ILE A 258 -2.60 -30.37 20.22
N GLU A 259 -3.28 -30.96 19.24
CA GLU A 259 -3.11 -32.35 18.84
C GLU A 259 -1.66 -32.64 18.38
N ASP A 260 -1.09 -31.79 17.56
CA ASP A 260 0.33 -31.89 17.13
C ASP A 260 1.29 -31.81 18.33
N LEU A 261 1.11 -30.82 19.20
CA LEU A 261 1.95 -30.64 20.38
C LEU A 261 1.81 -31.80 21.35
N ALA A 262 0.61 -32.32 21.57
CA ALA A 262 0.34 -33.46 22.45
C ALA A 262 0.94 -34.78 21.92
N SER A 263 1.24 -34.86 20.63
CA SER A 263 1.93 -36.01 20.03
C SER A 263 3.45 -36.02 20.30
N LYS A 264 4.03 -34.90 20.74
CA LYS A 264 5.47 -34.75 21.01
C LYS A 264 5.85 -35.18 22.43
N PRO A 265 7.11 -35.56 22.71
CA PRO A 265 7.52 -36.06 24.03
C PRO A 265 7.21 -35.13 25.19
N HIS A 266 7.34 -33.82 24.99
CA HIS A 266 7.04 -32.80 26.00
C HIS A 266 5.56 -32.45 26.11
N GLY A 267 4.72 -32.90 25.16
CA GLY A 267 3.27 -32.69 25.16
C GLY A 267 2.47 -33.74 25.91
N ARG A 268 3.12 -34.76 26.49
CA ARG A 268 2.47 -35.87 27.21
C ARG A 268 1.58 -35.46 28.40
N TRP A 269 1.77 -34.23 28.91
CA TRP A 269 0.99 -33.67 30.00
C TRP A 269 -0.25 -32.88 29.54
N ILE A 270 -0.47 -32.75 28.23
CA ILE A 270 -1.65 -32.09 27.68
C ILE A 270 -2.81 -33.08 27.76
N ASP A 271 -3.84 -32.71 28.50
CA ASP A 271 -5.11 -33.45 28.51
C ASP A 271 -5.86 -33.18 27.20
N ARG A 272 -5.70 -34.10 26.24
CA ARG A 272 -6.29 -33.97 24.90
C ARG A 272 -7.80 -33.94 24.93
N GLN A 273 -8.40 -34.80 25.77
CA GLN A 273 -9.85 -34.95 25.83
C GLN A 273 -10.50 -33.69 26.40
N HIS A 274 -9.88 -33.12 27.41
CA HIS A 274 -10.33 -31.84 27.99
C HIS A 274 -10.17 -30.67 27.01
N ALA A 275 -9.02 -30.55 26.34
CA ALA A 275 -8.78 -29.51 25.35
C ALA A 275 -9.74 -29.62 24.15
N GLU A 276 -10.04 -30.85 23.70
CA GLU A 276 -11.01 -31.08 22.63
C GLU A 276 -12.43 -30.67 23.05
N THR A 277 -12.84 -31.01 24.26
CA THR A 277 -14.14 -30.61 24.81
C THR A 277 -14.28 -29.11 24.89
N LEU A 278 -13.26 -28.38 25.39
CA LEU A 278 -13.27 -26.95 25.46
C LEU A 278 -13.38 -26.26 24.06
N CYS A 279 -12.63 -26.78 23.09
CA CYS A 279 -12.71 -26.26 21.69
C CYS A 279 -14.12 -26.52 21.12
N GLN A 280 -14.72 -27.66 21.43
CA GLN A 280 -16.05 -28.02 20.94
C GLN A 280 -17.14 -27.17 21.59
N ASP A 281 -17.03 -26.89 22.89
CA ASP A 281 -17.95 -26.03 23.64
C ASP A 281 -17.88 -24.58 23.12
N LEU A 282 -16.67 -24.02 22.89
CA LEU A 282 -16.50 -22.70 22.34
C LEU A 282 -17.10 -22.60 20.93
N ARG A 283 -16.86 -23.59 20.06
CA ARG A 283 -17.46 -23.60 18.72
C ARG A 283 -18.98 -23.67 18.78
N SER A 284 -19.52 -24.45 19.68
CA SER A 284 -20.97 -24.58 19.89
C SER A 284 -21.55 -23.26 20.36
N ALA A 285 -20.92 -22.58 21.32
CA ALA A 285 -21.36 -21.30 21.82
C ALA A 285 -21.39 -20.25 20.70
N ILE A 286 -20.35 -20.17 19.85
CA ILE A 286 -20.29 -19.26 18.69
C ILE A 286 -21.39 -19.62 17.69
N LYS A 287 -21.55 -20.89 17.34
CA LYS A 287 -22.59 -21.36 16.41
C LYS A 287 -24.01 -20.98 16.84
N PHE A 288 -24.28 -20.97 18.16
CA PHE A 288 -25.55 -20.49 18.69
C PHE A 288 -25.74 -18.99 18.67
N ALA A 289 -24.67 -18.21 18.46
CA ALA A 289 -24.71 -16.74 18.31
C ALA A 289 -24.87 -16.30 16.86
N LEU A 290 -24.41 -17.09 15.88
CA LEU A 290 -24.42 -16.73 14.47
C LEU A 290 -25.85 -16.55 13.93
N PRO A 291 -26.10 -15.43 13.23
CA PRO A 291 -27.34 -15.24 12.49
C PRO A 291 -27.39 -16.20 11.29
N HIS A 292 -28.55 -16.76 11.03
CA HIS A 292 -28.78 -17.65 9.91
C HIS A 292 -29.77 -17.03 8.92
N VAL A 293 -30.94 -16.64 9.42
CA VAL A 293 -31.97 -15.96 8.62
C VAL A 293 -32.75 -14.96 9.47
N GLU A 294 -33.47 -14.05 8.81
CA GLU A 294 -34.43 -13.20 9.51
C GLU A 294 -35.52 -13.99 10.24
N CYS A 295 -36.08 -13.43 11.29
CA CYS A 295 -37.11 -14.08 12.05
C CYS A 295 -38.48 -14.08 11.30
N GLY A 296 -38.88 -15.24 10.79
CA GLY A 296 -40.17 -15.41 10.11
C GLY A 296 -41.42 -15.20 10.98
N GLN A 297 -41.27 -15.12 12.30
CA GLN A 297 -42.38 -14.78 13.21
C GLN A 297 -42.55 -13.26 13.34
N CYS A 298 -41.50 -12.49 13.45
CA CYS A 298 -41.58 -11.02 13.53
C CYS A 298 -41.89 -10.38 12.17
N ARG A 299 -41.43 -10.98 11.06
CA ARG A 299 -41.68 -10.53 9.68
C ARG A 299 -41.32 -9.06 9.47
N ARG A 300 -40.13 -8.60 10.01
CA ARG A 300 -39.67 -7.20 9.97
C ARG A 300 -40.46 -6.18 10.80
N ASP A 301 -41.52 -6.61 11.48
CA ASP A 301 -42.35 -5.75 12.33
C ASP A 301 -41.61 -5.48 13.65
N GLU A 302 -41.27 -4.21 13.88
CA GLU A 302 -40.49 -3.81 15.05
C GLU A 302 -41.27 -3.99 16.36
N GLN A 303 -42.58 -3.77 16.37
CA GLN A 303 -43.39 -3.96 17.57
C GLN A 303 -43.50 -5.45 17.92
N LYS A 304 -43.73 -6.29 16.92
CA LYS A 304 -43.74 -7.76 17.11
C LYS A 304 -42.38 -8.28 17.54
N ARG A 305 -41.30 -7.67 17.06
CA ARG A 305 -39.93 -8.04 17.42
C ARG A 305 -39.68 -7.89 18.91
N LYS A 306 -40.10 -6.77 19.54
CA LYS A 306 -39.90 -6.51 20.97
C LYS A 306 -40.44 -7.61 21.89
N SER A 307 -41.53 -8.28 21.48
CA SER A 307 -42.16 -9.37 22.25
C SER A 307 -41.97 -10.77 21.66
N CYS A 308 -41.19 -10.91 20.61
CA CYS A 308 -41.01 -12.15 19.89
C CYS A 308 -40.24 -13.20 20.70
N LYS A 309 -40.91 -14.29 21.03
CA LYS A 309 -40.32 -15.41 21.77
C LYS A 309 -39.35 -16.25 20.94
N LEU A 310 -39.51 -16.29 19.60
CA LEU A 310 -38.66 -17.05 18.69
C LEU A 310 -37.25 -16.44 18.57
N CYS A 311 -37.14 -15.16 18.22
CA CYS A 311 -35.84 -14.48 18.07
C CYS A 311 -35.40 -13.75 19.35
N ARG A 312 -36.20 -13.68 20.39
CA ARG A 312 -35.91 -12.96 21.64
C ARG A 312 -35.51 -11.55 21.38
N ALA A 313 -36.32 -10.83 20.60
CA ALA A 313 -36.14 -9.43 20.16
C ALA A 313 -34.94 -9.16 19.24
N ARG A 314 -34.16 -10.16 18.82
CA ARG A 314 -32.98 -9.99 17.96
C ARG A 314 -33.31 -9.64 16.50
N GLY A 315 -34.47 -10.06 15.99
CA GLY A 315 -34.89 -9.89 14.60
C GLY A 315 -34.38 -10.97 13.64
N PHE A 316 -33.45 -11.81 14.08
CA PHE A 316 -32.93 -12.97 13.35
C PHE A 316 -32.99 -14.24 14.19
N VAL A 317 -32.85 -15.38 13.56
CA VAL A 317 -32.75 -16.69 14.20
C VAL A 317 -31.51 -17.41 13.77
N THR A 318 -30.97 -18.24 14.68
CA THR A 318 -29.81 -19.11 14.37
C THR A 318 -30.30 -20.37 13.65
N GLU A 319 -29.38 -21.12 13.04
CA GLU A 319 -29.69 -22.38 12.32
C GLU A 319 -30.56 -23.32 13.13
N GLN A 320 -30.20 -23.54 14.40
CA GLN A 320 -30.93 -24.43 15.29
C GLN A 320 -32.36 -23.96 15.59
N VAL A 321 -32.52 -22.63 15.83
CA VAL A 321 -33.84 -22.04 16.09
C VAL A 321 -34.68 -22.06 14.81
N HIS A 322 -34.09 -21.86 13.66
CA HIS A 322 -34.78 -21.96 12.37
C HIS A 322 -35.27 -23.37 12.10
N LYS A 323 -34.45 -24.39 12.30
CA LYS A 323 -34.86 -25.82 12.15
C LYS A 323 -36.04 -26.18 12.99
N ASN A 324 -36.20 -25.59 14.19
CA ASN A 324 -37.27 -25.83 15.13
C ASN A 324 -38.42 -24.84 15.05
N SER A 325 -38.41 -23.89 14.10
CA SER A 325 -39.47 -22.90 13.94
C SER A 325 -40.74 -23.50 13.31
N SER A 326 -41.87 -22.80 13.48
CA SER A 326 -43.16 -23.22 12.93
C SER A 326 -43.16 -23.26 11.39
N ARG A 327 -44.05 -24.06 10.81
CA ARG A 327 -44.27 -24.11 9.35
C ARG A 327 -44.54 -22.74 8.75
N GLU A 328 -45.36 -21.93 9.43
CA GLU A 328 -45.67 -20.57 8.97
C GLU A 328 -44.50 -19.64 8.94
N ALA A 329 -43.62 -19.72 9.95
CA ALA A 329 -42.39 -18.93 10.00
C ALA A 329 -41.41 -19.33 8.88
N LYS A 330 -41.28 -20.61 8.58
CA LYS A 330 -40.49 -21.15 7.47
C LYS A 330 -41.03 -20.73 6.11
N ALA A 331 -42.32 -20.91 5.90
CA ALA A 331 -43.01 -20.55 4.67
C ALA A 331 -42.88 -19.05 4.36
N TRP A 332 -42.87 -18.19 5.38
CA TRP A 332 -42.61 -16.77 5.15
C TRP A 332 -41.19 -16.50 4.63
N ILE A 333 -40.20 -17.20 5.13
CA ILE A 333 -38.81 -17.07 4.68
C ILE A 333 -38.66 -17.58 3.24
N GLU A 334 -39.22 -18.74 2.94
CA GLU A 334 -39.21 -19.37 1.60
C GLU A 334 -39.93 -18.50 0.55
N ASN A 335 -41.05 -17.89 0.89
CA ASN A 335 -41.79 -16.98 -0.01
C ASN A 335 -41.06 -15.67 -0.35
N ARG A 336 -39.99 -15.33 0.38
CA ARG A 336 -39.12 -14.18 0.01
C ARG A 336 -38.20 -14.50 -1.16
N LEU A 337 -37.91 -15.80 -1.39
CA LEU A 337 -37.07 -16.28 -2.49
C LEU A 337 -37.79 -16.23 -3.85
N SER A 338 -39.11 -16.13 -3.84
CA SER A 338 -39.95 -16.15 -5.06
C SER A 338 -40.38 -14.76 -5.53
N LYS A 339 -39.90 -13.71 -4.90
CA LYS A 339 -40.11 -12.31 -5.28
C LYS A 339 -38.78 -11.61 -5.62
#